data_bb4d4cdafd57fd73b8a6a56c87fa9d29
#
_entry.id   bb4d4cdafd57fd73b8a6a56c87fa9d29
#
_cell.length_a   1.000
_cell.length_b   1.000
_cell.length_c   1.000
_cell.angle_alpha   90.00
_cell.angle_beta   90.00
_cell.angle_gamma   90.00
#
_symmetry.space_group_name_H-M   'P 1'
#
loop_
_entity.id
_entity.type
_entity.pdbx_description
1 polymer ?
#
loop_
_entity_poly.entity_id
_entity_poly.type
_entity_poly.pdbx_seq_one_letter_code
_entity_poly.pdbx_strand_id
1 'polypeptide(L)'
;MSRVCIPDSEYVERRKKCVEMMKEQNLDVMIVNGTESDYANPRYFCGFWPLFERVGVAIAANGNAAVMVGPESVIFAGDVSRIKNIYPCLYYREGANPSYPEIKTNTYNDVIEDLGVKGKKIRIGIGGYMETTVVMMDGLKECYPEAEIVNADNIMVSLRQIKSANEIACIREGFRIAQIATDEVIKALRPGVTELQMVGVAQKAIYENGAEYEGLPMYVFSEKSTSHAISRPSYRVIEKGDIVQLNLSAKVDGYSPAIGLPVGMGKYSPEKKDLVDFCLEAHKWTEKQLKAGVLASDIAKGFLKFFEDNGRRQNYVYGPCHGTGIIEVEAPWMETTSDYLLQPNMTFQVDTFVSGPTFGLRWEKGIVITENGFESNCDELKYIELDF
;
A
#
# COMPACT_ATOMS: atom_id res chain seq x y z
N MET A 1 6.63 -14.69 -21.66
CA MET A 1 5.27 -14.50 -21.13
C MET A 1 4.92 -13.02 -21.25
N SER A 2 3.67 -12.65 -21.58
CA SER A 2 3.24 -11.25 -21.53
C SER A 2 3.27 -10.79 -20.06
N ARG A 3 3.78 -9.59 -19.81
CA ARG A 3 3.78 -8.97 -18.48
C ARG A 3 2.33 -8.80 -17.99
N VAL A 4 2.05 -9.16 -16.75
CA VAL A 4 0.78 -8.85 -16.10
C VAL A 4 0.76 -7.35 -15.81
N CYS A 5 -0.27 -6.64 -16.27
CA CYS A 5 -0.40 -5.19 -16.10
C CYS A 5 -1.85 -4.74 -16.25
N ILE A 6 -2.14 -3.54 -15.78
CA ILE A 6 -3.43 -2.87 -15.96
C ILE A 6 -3.53 -2.36 -17.40
N PRO A 7 -4.56 -2.72 -18.18
CA PRO A 7 -4.75 -2.23 -19.54
C PRO A 7 -5.10 -0.75 -19.58
N ASP A 8 -4.71 -0.04 -20.63
CA ASP A 8 -4.96 1.39 -20.78
C ASP A 8 -6.46 1.76 -20.73
N SER A 9 -7.33 0.86 -21.20
CA SER A 9 -8.78 1.03 -21.12
C SER A 9 -9.29 1.14 -19.68
N GLU A 10 -8.68 0.43 -18.75
CA GLU A 10 -9.09 0.47 -17.33
C GLU A 10 -8.78 1.83 -16.70
N TYR A 11 -7.65 2.46 -17.03
CA TYR A 11 -7.35 3.82 -16.58
C TYR A 11 -8.41 4.84 -17.05
N VAL A 12 -8.98 4.64 -18.24
CA VAL A 12 -10.08 5.47 -18.74
C VAL A 12 -11.34 5.24 -17.90
N GLU A 13 -11.69 4.00 -17.62
CA GLU A 13 -12.88 3.66 -16.82
C GLU A 13 -12.74 4.14 -15.35
N ARG A 14 -11.55 4.08 -14.77
CA ARG A 14 -11.27 4.62 -13.43
C ARG A 14 -11.58 6.11 -13.34
N ARG A 15 -11.14 6.89 -14.35
CA ARG A 15 -11.45 8.34 -14.43
C ARG A 15 -12.93 8.61 -14.63
N LYS A 16 -13.63 7.82 -15.45
CA LYS A 16 -15.09 7.97 -15.63
C LYS A 16 -15.84 7.75 -14.31
N LYS A 17 -15.53 6.66 -13.58
CA LYS A 17 -16.12 6.40 -12.26
C LYS A 17 -15.82 7.53 -11.27
N CYS A 18 -14.60 8.07 -11.29
CA CYS A 18 -14.25 9.24 -10.46
C CYS A 18 -15.16 10.44 -10.78
N VAL A 19 -15.36 10.76 -12.05
CA VAL A 19 -16.24 11.87 -12.49
C VAL A 19 -17.69 11.66 -12.05
N GLU A 20 -18.20 10.43 -12.08
CA GLU A 20 -19.54 10.11 -11.58
C GLU A 20 -19.66 10.45 -10.08
N MET A 21 -18.70 10.01 -9.27
CA MET A 21 -18.67 10.29 -7.83
C MET A 21 -18.42 11.78 -7.52
N MET A 22 -17.62 12.48 -8.34
CA MET A 22 -17.43 13.91 -8.25
C MET A 22 -18.76 14.67 -8.43
N LYS A 23 -19.60 14.24 -9.40
CA LYS A 23 -20.92 14.85 -9.65
C LYS A 23 -21.87 14.68 -8.47
N GLU A 24 -21.85 13.51 -7.81
CA GLU A 24 -22.65 13.27 -6.60
C GLU A 24 -22.28 14.23 -5.46
N GLN A 25 -21.00 14.65 -5.40
CA GLN A 25 -20.49 15.58 -4.39
C GLN A 25 -20.42 17.04 -4.89
N ASN A 26 -20.92 17.32 -6.10
CA ASN A 26 -20.89 18.64 -6.74
C ASN A 26 -19.46 19.22 -6.85
N LEU A 27 -18.47 18.39 -7.15
CA LEU A 27 -17.09 18.82 -7.38
C LEU A 27 -16.90 19.25 -8.83
N ASP A 28 -16.32 20.44 -9.04
CA ASP A 28 -15.94 20.92 -10.37
C ASP A 28 -14.60 20.32 -10.82
N VAL A 29 -13.67 20.15 -9.85
CA VAL A 29 -12.36 19.56 -10.06
C VAL A 29 -12.02 18.67 -8.87
N MET A 30 -11.37 17.55 -9.13
CA MET A 30 -10.67 16.76 -8.12
C MET A 30 -9.18 16.83 -8.38
N ILE A 31 -8.39 17.16 -7.36
CA ILE A 31 -6.94 17.13 -7.37
C ILE A 31 -6.48 16.00 -6.47
N VAL A 32 -5.74 15.06 -7.04
CA VAL A 32 -5.29 13.86 -6.34
C VAL A 32 -3.78 13.93 -6.20
N ASN A 33 -3.29 14.06 -4.97
CA ASN A 33 -1.88 14.23 -4.68
C ASN A 33 -1.22 12.94 -4.18
N GLY A 34 0.09 12.82 -4.42
CA GLY A 34 0.91 11.74 -3.94
C GLY A 34 2.40 12.09 -3.94
N THR A 35 3.15 11.31 -3.18
CA THR A 35 4.60 11.40 -3.02
C THR A 35 5.28 10.14 -3.56
N GLU A 36 6.59 10.04 -3.49
CA GLU A 36 7.32 8.80 -3.79
C GLU A 36 6.93 7.65 -2.83
N SER A 37 6.65 7.98 -1.57
CA SER A 37 6.29 7.02 -0.53
C SER A 37 4.81 6.63 -0.52
N ASP A 38 3.91 7.56 -0.84
CA ASP A 38 2.49 7.30 -1.06
C ASP A 38 2.01 7.91 -2.38
N TYR A 39 2.13 7.12 -3.41
CA TYR A 39 1.81 7.45 -4.80
C TYR A 39 0.49 6.80 -5.27
N ALA A 40 -0.17 6.04 -4.41
CA ALA A 40 -1.23 5.13 -4.83
C ALA A 40 -2.39 5.87 -5.50
N ASN A 41 -2.83 7.00 -4.95
CA ASN A 41 -3.95 7.76 -5.47
C ASN A 41 -3.71 8.32 -6.88
N PRO A 42 -2.66 9.10 -7.16
CA PRO A 42 -2.40 9.56 -8.53
C PRO A 42 -2.02 8.42 -9.48
N ARG A 43 -1.25 7.43 -9.04
CA ARG A 43 -0.89 6.26 -9.87
C ARG A 43 -2.11 5.49 -10.35
N TYR A 44 -3.14 5.37 -9.52
CA TYR A 44 -4.41 4.73 -9.89
C TYR A 44 -5.03 5.32 -11.18
N PHE A 45 -4.86 6.63 -11.41
CA PHE A 45 -5.41 7.31 -12.58
C PHE A 45 -4.45 7.44 -13.75
N CYS A 46 -3.16 7.56 -13.50
CA CYS A 46 -2.17 7.89 -14.54
C CYS A 46 -1.09 6.83 -14.75
N GLY A 47 -0.90 5.90 -13.82
CA GLY A 47 0.15 4.87 -13.89
C GLY A 47 1.56 5.39 -13.57
N PHE A 48 1.75 6.70 -13.39
CA PHE A 48 3.04 7.30 -13.07
C PHE A 48 3.34 7.20 -11.56
N TRP A 49 4.60 6.90 -11.25
CA TRP A 49 5.16 6.88 -9.91
C TRP A 49 6.34 7.84 -9.86
N PRO A 50 6.27 8.90 -9.03
CA PRO A 50 7.32 9.92 -8.97
C PRO A 50 8.57 9.39 -8.26
N LEU A 51 9.72 10.05 -8.52
CA LEU A 51 10.99 9.85 -7.84
C LEU A 51 11.49 11.22 -7.37
N PHE A 52 11.80 11.36 -6.07
CA PHE A 52 12.18 12.59 -5.37
C PHE A 52 11.13 13.71 -5.38
N GLU A 53 10.52 13.96 -6.53
CA GLU A 53 9.43 14.93 -6.71
C GLU A 53 8.08 14.36 -6.27
N ARG A 54 7.04 15.15 -6.42
CA ARG A 54 5.65 14.75 -6.11
C ARG A 54 4.84 14.68 -7.40
N VAL A 55 3.65 14.15 -7.31
CA VAL A 55 2.71 14.07 -8.43
C VAL A 55 1.32 14.49 -8.01
N GLY A 56 0.65 15.22 -8.87
CA GLY A 56 -0.77 15.51 -8.77
C GLY A 56 -1.50 15.09 -10.04
N VAL A 57 -2.73 14.62 -9.90
CA VAL A 57 -3.64 14.39 -11.03
C VAL A 57 -4.86 15.30 -10.82
N ALA A 58 -5.09 16.21 -11.76
CA ALA A 58 -6.31 17.01 -11.78
C ALA A 58 -7.33 16.36 -12.74
N ILE A 59 -8.56 16.18 -12.28
CA ILE A 59 -9.67 15.61 -13.05
C ILE A 59 -10.83 16.61 -12.96
N ALA A 60 -11.29 17.13 -14.08
CA ALA A 60 -12.44 18.02 -14.14
C ALA A 60 -13.76 17.23 -14.30
N ALA A 61 -14.87 17.80 -13.86
CA ALA A 61 -16.21 17.19 -13.95
C ALA A 61 -16.67 16.90 -15.39
N ASN A 62 -16.04 17.52 -16.41
CA ASN A 62 -16.24 17.21 -17.83
C ASN A 62 -15.44 16.00 -18.33
N GLY A 63 -14.61 15.39 -17.50
CA GLY A 63 -13.78 14.21 -17.81
C GLY A 63 -12.38 14.52 -18.31
N ASN A 64 -12.02 15.78 -18.54
CA ASN A 64 -10.67 16.16 -18.88
C ASN A 64 -9.74 15.95 -17.67
N ALA A 65 -8.49 15.54 -17.95
CA ALA A 65 -7.52 15.26 -16.89
C ALA A 65 -6.10 15.71 -17.28
N ALA A 66 -5.32 16.06 -16.28
CA ALA A 66 -3.91 16.43 -16.40
C ALA A 66 -3.08 15.86 -15.27
N VAL A 67 -1.78 15.70 -15.52
CA VAL A 67 -0.79 15.34 -14.49
C VAL A 67 0.08 16.56 -14.21
N MET A 68 0.25 16.86 -12.95
CA MET A 68 1.14 17.92 -12.44
C MET A 68 2.34 17.25 -11.78
N VAL A 69 3.53 17.64 -12.18
CA VAL A 69 4.81 17.10 -11.67
C VAL A 69 5.80 18.25 -11.45
N GLY A 70 6.86 17.98 -10.73
CA GLY A 70 8.00 18.89 -10.72
C GLY A 70 8.69 18.92 -12.09
N PRO A 71 9.51 19.96 -12.35
CA PRO A 71 10.12 20.17 -13.66
C PRO A 71 11.00 19.02 -14.16
N GLU A 72 11.66 18.26 -13.28
CA GLU A 72 12.56 17.18 -13.68
C GLU A 72 11.80 15.92 -14.14
N SER A 73 10.59 15.71 -13.64
CA SER A 73 9.78 14.53 -13.96
C SER A 73 9.02 14.62 -15.29
N VAL A 74 8.99 15.77 -15.98
CA VAL A 74 8.12 16.02 -17.13
C VAL A 74 8.31 14.99 -18.25
N ILE A 75 9.56 14.70 -18.63
CA ILE A 75 9.86 13.73 -19.70
C ILE A 75 9.44 12.33 -19.27
N PHE A 76 9.86 11.91 -18.08
CA PHE A 76 9.52 10.58 -17.57
C PHE A 76 8.02 10.38 -17.40
N ALA A 77 7.30 11.37 -16.85
CA ALA A 77 5.84 11.33 -16.77
C ALA A 77 5.17 11.29 -18.14
N GLY A 78 5.70 12.04 -19.12
CA GLY A 78 5.22 12.03 -20.51
C GLY A 78 5.32 10.64 -21.17
N ASP A 79 6.40 9.92 -20.90
CA ASP A 79 6.63 8.59 -21.47
C ASP A 79 5.72 7.53 -20.86
N VAL A 80 5.56 7.53 -19.53
CA VAL A 80 4.90 6.42 -18.82
C VAL A 80 3.44 6.68 -18.46
N SER A 81 3.02 7.95 -18.30
CA SER A 81 1.65 8.29 -17.90
C SER A 81 0.62 7.96 -18.97
N ARG A 82 -0.56 7.47 -18.53
CA ARG A 82 -1.75 7.26 -19.38
C ARG A 82 -2.57 8.54 -19.58
N ILE A 83 -2.24 9.60 -18.86
CA ILE A 83 -2.73 10.96 -19.10
C ILE A 83 -1.58 11.72 -19.76
N LYS A 84 -1.79 12.26 -20.96
CA LYS A 84 -0.72 12.87 -21.76
C LYS A 84 -0.59 14.38 -21.59
N ASN A 85 -1.54 15.02 -20.90
CA ASN A 85 -1.45 16.42 -20.52
C ASN A 85 -0.57 16.53 -19.27
N ILE A 86 0.72 16.84 -19.44
CA ILE A 86 1.72 16.91 -18.35
C ILE A 86 2.10 18.39 -18.14
N TYR A 87 2.03 18.85 -16.89
CA TYR A 87 2.31 20.23 -16.50
C TYR A 87 3.44 20.30 -15.48
N PRO A 88 4.57 20.96 -15.79
CA PRO A 88 5.58 21.29 -14.79
C PRO A 88 5.05 22.36 -13.83
N CYS A 89 4.95 22.00 -12.53
CA CYS A 89 4.45 22.89 -11.50
C CYS A 89 5.40 22.91 -10.30
N LEU A 90 5.81 24.09 -9.85
CA LEU A 90 6.75 24.22 -8.72
C LEU A 90 6.20 23.70 -7.39
N TYR A 91 4.89 23.54 -7.27
CA TYR A 91 4.27 22.94 -6.06
C TYR A 91 4.64 21.46 -5.87
N TYR A 92 5.07 20.80 -6.95
CA TYR A 92 5.38 19.35 -6.99
C TYR A 92 6.89 19.05 -7.05
N ARG A 93 7.74 20.07 -6.98
CA ARG A 93 9.20 19.92 -6.98
C ARG A 93 9.70 19.17 -5.74
N GLU A 94 10.94 18.74 -5.78
CA GLU A 94 11.61 18.08 -4.67
C GLU A 94 11.78 18.97 -3.42
N GLY A 95 12.13 18.33 -2.29
CA GLY A 95 12.25 19.00 -1.00
C GLY A 95 13.43 20.00 -0.89
N ALA A 96 14.44 19.90 -1.78
CA ALA A 96 15.53 20.87 -1.89
C ALA A 96 15.04 22.24 -2.39
N ASN A 97 13.82 22.31 -2.90
CA ASN A 97 13.12 23.55 -3.27
C ASN A 97 13.82 24.38 -4.36
N PRO A 98 14.33 23.80 -5.45
CA PRO A 98 14.96 24.54 -6.54
C PRO A 98 13.95 25.48 -7.24
N SER A 99 14.42 26.60 -7.76
CA SER A 99 13.55 27.62 -8.37
C SER A 99 13.36 27.48 -9.89
N TYR A 100 14.22 26.73 -10.57
CA TYR A 100 14.19 26.46 -12.02
C TYR A 100 13.95 27.73 -12.88
N PRO A 101 14.78 28.80 -12.77
CA PRO A 101 14.49 30.10 -13.36
C PRO A 101 14.39 30.07 -14.89
N GLU A 102 15.01 29.06 -15.53
CA GLU A 102 15.04 28.94 -17.01
C GLU A 102 13.90 28.03 -17.54
N ILE A 103 13.04 27.47 -16.65
CA ILE A 103 11.98 26.56 -17.04
C ILE A 103 10.62 27.25 -16.88
N LYS A 104 9.82 27.26 -17.95
CA LYS A 104 8.43 27.72 -17.87
C LYS A 104 7.63 26.71 -17.05
N THR A 105 7.07 27.15 -15.92
CA THR A 105 6.22 26.36 -15.05
C THR A 105 4.77 26.86 -15.07
N ASN A 106 3.86 26.05 -14.60
CA ASN A 106 2.42 26.29 -14.58
C ASN A 106 1.92 26.42 -13.14
N THR A 107 0.82 27.15 -12.99
CA THR A 107 0.06 27.28 -11.74
C THR A 107 -1.15 26.36 -11.77
N TYR A 108 -1.85 26.21 -10.65
CA TYR A 108 -3.15 25.55 -10.63
C TYR A 108 -4.17 26.22 -11.53
N ASN A 109 -4.07 27.57 -11.68
CA ASN A 109 -4.95 28.30 -12.57
C ASN A 109 -4.77 27.87 -14.03
N ASP A 110 -3.52 27.78 -14.49
CA ASP A 110 -3.22 27.36 -15.87
C ASP A 110 -3.77 25.95 -16.14
N VAL A 111 -3.54 25.03 -15.22
CA VAL A 111 -4.00 23.63 -15.37
C VAL A 111 -5.52 23.52 -15.38
N ILE A 112 -6.19 24.13 -14.41
CA ILE A 112 -7.65 24.00 -14.24
C ILE A 112 -8.40 24.71 -15.38
N GLU A 113 -7.92 25.87 -15.86
CA GLU A 113 -8.50 26.56 -17.02
C GLU A 113 -8.32 25.74 -18.31
N ASP A 114 -7.18 25.11 -18.53
CA ASP A 114 -6.91 24.23 -19.68
C ASP A 114 -7.78 22.96 -19.65
N LEU A 115 -8.19 22.49 -18.47
CA LEU A 115 -9.18 21.43 -18.34
C LEU A 115 -10.63 21.86 -18.68
N GLY A 116 -10.83 23.17 -18.94
CA GLY A 116 -12.11 23.73 -19.33
C GLY A 116 -13.02 24.18 -18.17
N VAL A 117 -12.48 24.22 -16.94
CA VAL A 117 -13.20 24.74 -15.77
C VAL A 117 -12.99 26.25 -15.69
N LYS A 118 -14.08 26.99 -15.68
CA LYS A 118 -14.08 28.46 -15.72
C LYS A 118 -14.59 29.07 -14.42
N GLY A 119 -14.06 30.26 -14.11
CA GLY A 119 -14.43 31.02 -12.91
C GLY A 119 -13.57 30.66 -11.70
N LYS A 120 -13.73 31.43 -10.62
CA LYS A 120 -12.94 31.30 -9.39
C LYS A 120 -13.74 30.73 -8.20
N LYS A 121 -15.06 30.78 -8.28
CA LYS A 121 -15.96 30.22 -7.27
C LYS A 121 -16.34 28.80 -7.68
N ILE A 122 -15.42 27.87 -7.47
CA ILE A 122 -15.56 26.46 -7.81
C ILE A 122 -15.41 25.59 -6.56
N ARG A 123 -15.85 24.34 -6.64
CA ARG A 123 -15.69 23.38 -5.57
C ARG A 123 -14.61 22.36 -5.95
N ILE A 124 -13.54 22.29 -5.16
CA ILE A 124 -12.35 21.46 -5.41
C ILE A 124 -12.25 20.35 -4.37
N GLY A 125 -12.29 19.09 -4.81
CA GLY A 125 -12.02 17.94 -3.97
C GLY A 125 -10.53 17.61 -3.93
N ILE A 126 -9.97 17.34 -2.75
CA ILE A 126 -8.60 16.89 -2.59
C ILE A 126 -8.60 15.40 -2.21
N GLY A 127 -8.02 14.56 -3.07
CA GLY A 127 -7.67 13.18 -2.78
C GLY A 127 -6.18 13.05 -2.42
N GLY A 128 -5.83 12.18 -1.48
CA GLY A 128 -4.51 12.20 -0.87
C GLY A 128 -4.35 13.45 0.02
N TYR A 129 -5.33 13.66 0.89
CA TYR A 129 -5.38 14.87 1.71
C TYR A 129 -4.18 14.95 2.67
N MET A 130 -3.74 13.81 3.21
CA MET A 130 -2.53 13.73 4.05
C MET A 130 -1.23 13.92 3.25
N GLU A 131 -1.23 13.63 1.95
CA GLU A 131 -0.08 13.82 1.05
C GLU A 131 -0.02 15.24 0.45
N THR A 132 -1.06 16.04 0.71
CA THR A 132 -1.15 17.41 0.24
C THR A 132 -0.34 18.32 1.15
N THR A 133 0.77 18.84 0.63
CA THR A 133 1.65 19.71 1.41
C THR A 133 1.04 21.11 1.61
N VAL A 134 1.55 21.83 2.61
CA VAL A 134 1.17 23.24 2.84
C VAL A 134 1.43 24.08 1.58
N VAL A 135 2.56 23.85 0.89
CA VAL A 135 2.91 24.58 -0.34
C VAL A 135 1.89 24.35 -1.47
N MET A 136 1.40 23.12 -1.62
CA MET A 136 0.33 22.79 -2.58
C MET A 136 -0.98 23.48 -2.20
N MET A 137 -1.35 23.44 -0.92
CA MET A 137 -2.58 24.03 -0.44
C MET A 137 -2.57 25.57 -0.54
N ASP A 138 -1.45 26.19 -0.20
CA ASP A 138 -1.29 27.64 -0.30
C ASP A 138 -1.34 28.10 -1.76
N GLY A 139 -0.63 27.43 -2.66
CA GLY A 139 -0.69 27.72 -4.10
C GLY A 139 -2.10 27.54 -4.69
N LEU A 140 -2.84 26.54 -4.22
CA LEU A 140 -4.23 26.36 -4.65
C LEU A 140 -5.15 27.49 -4.16
N LYS A 141 -5.03 27.89 -2.89
CA LYS A 141 -5.79 29.03 -2.32
C LYS A 141 -5.43 30.36 -2.95
N GLU A 142 -4.16 30.56 -3.31
CA GLU A 142 -3.72 31.75 -4.03
C GLU A 142 -4.39 31.85 -5.41
N CYS A 143 -4.41 30.75 -6.17
CA CYS A 143 -5.04 30.67 -7.48
C CYS A 143 -6.57 30.77 -7.43
N TYR A 144 -7.18 30.20 -6.39
CA TYR A 144 -8.64 30.07 -6.22
C TYR A 144 -9.09 30.51 -4.82
N PRO A 145 -8.99 31.80 -4.48
CA PRO A 145 -9.29 32.30 -3.13
C PRO A 145 -10.78 32.21 -2.76
N GLU A 146 -11.68 32.06 -3.74
CA GLU A 146 -13.11 31.93 -3.54
C GLU A 146 -13.60 30.48 -3.64
N ALA A 147 -12.69 29.52 -3.89
CA ALA A 147 -13.06 28.10 -4.02
C ALA A 147 -13.40 27.48 -2.66
N GLU A 148 -14.37 26.58 -2.68
CA GLU A 148 -14.61 25.65 -1.59
C GLU A 148 -13.70 24.42 -1.77
N ILE A 149 -12.71 24.26 -0.90
CA ILE A 149 -11.77 23.13 -0.91
C ILE A 149 -12.21 22.12 0.14
N VAL A 150 -12.47 20.88 -0.29
CA VAL A 150 -12.95 19.79 0.58
C VAL A 150 -12.07 18.56 0.51
N ASN A 151 -12.03 17.78 1.59
CA ASN A 151 -11.42 16.45 1.57
C ASN A 151 -12.32 15.51 0.76
N ALA A 152 -11.73 14.83 -0.24
CA ALA A 152 -12.38 13.87 -1.12
C ALA A 152 -11.71 12.47 -1.09
N ASP A 153 -10.99 12.15 -0.01
CA ASP A 153 -10.37 10.84 0.17
C ASP A 153 -11.37 9.69 0.13
N ASN A 154 -12.62 9.94 0.54
CA ASN A 154 -13.70 8.97 0.45
C ASN A 154 -13.96 8.49 -0.99
N ILE A 155 -13.79 9.35 -2.00
CA ILE A 155 -13.85 8.95 -3.41
C ILE A 155 -12.74 7.96 -3.74
N MET A 156 -11.49 8.25 -3.31
CA MET A 156 -10.35 7.38 -3.57
C MET A 156 -10.49 6.02 -2.89
N VAL A 157 -10.94 6.00 -1.64
CA VAL A 157 -11.22 4.74 -0.91
C VAL A 157 -12.29 3.93 -1.65
N SER A 158 -13.40 4.55 -2.03
CA SER A 158 -14.49 3.88 -2.74
C SER A 158 -14.07 3.30 -4.09
N LEU A 159 -13.21 4.01 -4.83
CA LEU A 159 -12.70 3.55 -6.13
C LEU A 159 -11.72 2.37 -6.00
N ARG A 160 -10.91 2.36 -4.94
CA ARG A 160 -9.79 1.42 -4.80
C ARG A 160 -10.10 0.19 -3.95
N GLN A 161 -11.10 0.25 -3.07
CA GLN A 161 -11.39 -0.85 -2.14
C GLN A 161 -11.91 -2.13 -2.83
N ILE A 162 -12.66 -2.00 -3.93
CA ILE A 162 -13.16 -3.13 -4.73
C ILE A 162 -12.27 -3.28 -5.96
N LYS A 163 -11.51 -4.37 -6.01
CA LYS A 163 -10.52 -4.58 -7.07
C LYS A 163 -11.15 -5.13 -8.34
N SER A 164 -10.65 -4.68 -9.49
CA SER A 164 -10.95 -5.30 -10.77
C SER A 164 -10.23 -6.65 -10.90
N ALA A 165 -10.62 -7.44 -11.89
CA ALA A 165 -9.94 -8.70 -12.21
C ALA A 165 -8.46 -8.48 -12.60
N ASN A 166 -8.13 -7.35 -13.26
CA ASN A 166 -6.76 -7.02 -13.64
C ASN A 166 -5.92 -6.62 -12.41
N GLU A 167 -6.51 -5.87 -11.46
CA GLU A 167 -5.86 -5.54 -10.19
C GLU A 167 -5.55 -6.79 -9.37
N ILE A 168 -6.52 -7.71 -9.26
CA ILE A 168 -6.33 -9.00 -8.58
C ILE A 168 -5.25 -9.84 -9.29
N ALA A 169 -5.17 -9.81 -10.62
CA ALA A 169 -4.12 -10.51 -11.36
C ALA A 169 -2.72 -9.94 -11.04
N CYS A 170 -2.57 -8.60 -10.96
CA CYS A 170 -1.31 -7.97 -10.55
C CYS A 170 -0.94 -8.34 -9.10
N ILE A 171 -1.90 -8.34 -8.19
CA ILE A 171 -1.70 -8.75 -6.79
C ILE A 171 -1.23 -10.20 -6.73
N ARG A 172 -1.89 -11.11 -7.44
CA ARG A 172 -1.50 -12.54 -7.48
C ARG A 172 -0.11 -12.76 -8.05
N GLU A 173 0.27 -12.03 -9.10
CA GLU A 173 1.62 -12.10 -9.65
C GLU A 173 2.66 -11.56 -8.66
N GLY A 174 2.35 -10.47 -7.94
CA GLY A 174 3.18 -9.97 -6.85
C GLY A 174 3.39 -11.01 -5.75
N PHE A 175 2.33 -11.72 -5.33
CA PHE A 175 2.44 -12.82 -4.36
C PHE A 175 3.30 -13.98 -4.88
N ARG A 176 3.14 -14.36 -6.15
CA ARG A 176 3.98 -15.41 -6.75
C ARG A 176 5.46 -15.05 -6.68
N ILE A 177 5.81 -13.81 -6.97
CA ILE A 177 7.20 -13.33 -6.92
C ILE A 177 7.68 -13.21 -5.46
N ALA A 178 6.85 -12.69 -4.55
CA ALA A 178 7.17 -12.60 -3.12
C ALA A 178 7.39 -13.98 -2.50
N GLN A 179 6.63 -15.01 -2.92
CA GLN A 179 6.85 -16.39 -2.47
C GLN A 179 8.23 -16.91 -2.90
N ILE A 180 8.64 -16.67 -4.16
CA ILE A 180 9.98 -17.05 -4.62
C ILE A 180 11.06 -16.36 -3.78
N ALA A 181 10.89 -15.06 -3.51
CA ALA A 181 11.85 -14.32 -2.67
C ALA A 181 11.91 -14.89 -1.25
N THR A 182 10.76 -15.24 -0.68
CA THR A 182 10.67 -15.87 0.65
C THR A 182 11.41 -17.19 0.69
N ASP A 183 11.20 -18.05 -0.31
CA ASP A 183 11.87 -19.34 -0.42
C ASP A 183 13.40 -19.20 -0.58
N GLU A 184 13.86 -18.23 -1.38
CA GLU A 184 15.29 -17.97 -1.57
C GLU A 184 15.95 -17.41 -0.30
N VAL A 185 15.25 -16.53 0.44
CA VAL A 185 15.76 -16.06 1.75
C VAL A 185 15.82 -17.20 2.75
N ILE A 186 14.79 -18.03 2.85
CA ILE A 186 14.81 -19.21 3.77
C ILE A 186 15.98 -20.15 3.46
N LYS A 187 16.27 -20.41 2.19
CA LYS A 187 17.42 -21.22 1.76
C LYS A 187 18.78 -20.58 2.11
N ALA A 188 18.84 -19.24 2.09
CA ALA A 188 20.08 -18.50 2.37
C ALA A 188 20.32 -18.26 3.87
N LEU A 189 19.26 -18.32 4.69
CA LEU A 189 19.33 -18.13 6.14
C LEU A 189 20.28 -19.15 6.80
N ARG A 190 21.24 -18.63 7.58
CA ARG A 190 22.15 -19.41 8.41
C ARG A 190 22.74 -18.51 9.50
N PRO A 191 23.20 -19.05 10.61
CA PRO A 191 23.97 -18.28 11.58
C PRO A 191 25.19 -17.58 10.94
N GLY A 192 25.42 -16.33 11.32
CA GLY A 192 26.54 -15.52 10.83
C GLY A 192 26.22 -14.57 9.68
N VAL A 193 25.02 -14.68 9.05
CA VAL A 193 24.56 -13.67 8.07
C VAL A 193 23.90 -12.49 8.78
N THR A 194 23.89 -11.31 8.15
CA THR A 194 23.19 -10.15 8.68
C THR A 194 21.77 -10.03 8.10
N GLU A 195 20.90 -9.30 8.81
CA GLU A 195 19.56 -8.96 8.30
C GLU A 195 19.63 -8.31 6.91
N LEU A 196 20.56 -7.36 6.72
CA LEU A 196 20.75 -6.66 5.43
C LEU A 196 21.23 -7.58 4.30
N GLN A 197 22.05 -8.60 4.60
CA GLN A 197 22.46 -9.59 3.58
C GLN A 197 21.25 -10.38 3.08
N MET A 198 20.29 -10.69 3.95
CA MET A 198 19.07 -11.40 3.58
C MET A 198 18.10 -10.51 2.80
N VAL A 199 18.05 -9.21 3.10
CA VAL A 199 17.35 -8.23 2.24
C VAL A 199 17.94 -8.25 0.82
N GLY A 200 19.26 -8.28 0.69
CA GLY A 200 19.91 -8.37 -0.63
C GLY A 200 19.53 -9.62 -1.42
N VAL A 201 19.34 -10.76 -0.73
CA VAL A 201 18.83 -12.00 -1.36
C VAL A 201 17.38 -11.81 -1.84
N ALA A 202 16.52 -11.22 -1.00
CA ALA A 202 15.12 -10.96 -1.36
C ALA A 202 15.01 -10.02 -2.55
N GLN A 203 15.74 -8.90 -2.55
CA GLN A 203 15.75 -7.93 -3.64
C GLN A 203 16.22 -8.56 -4.96
N LYS A 204 17.33 -9.31 -4.92
CA LYS A 204 17.79 -10.04 -6.10
C LYS A 204 16.67 -10.93 -6.67
N ALA A 205 16.02 -11.71 -5.82
CA ALA A 205 14.98 -12.63 -6.24
C ALA A 205 13.77 -11.93 -6.86
N ILE A 206 13.27 -10.82 -6.29
CA ILE A 206 12.11 -10.13 -6.86
C ILE A 206 12.42 -9.52 -8.23
N TYR A 207 13.57 -8.87 -8.40
CA TYR A 207 13.94 -8.25 -9.68
C TYR A 207 14.20 -9.29 -10.78
N GLU A 208 14.86 -10.41 -10.47
CA GLU A 208 15.08 -11.51 -11.42
C GLU A 208 13.78 -12.16 -11.89
N ASN A 209 12.72 -12.08 -11.07
CA ASN A 209 11.41 -12.65 -11.37
C ASN A 209 10.38 -11.63 -11.92
N GLY A 210 10.82 -10.41 -12.22
CA GLY A 210 10.04 -9.43 -12.98
C GLY A 210 9.25 -8.43 -12.17
N ALA A 211 9.46 -8.32 -10.86
CA ALA A 211 8.93 -7.19 -10.09
C ALA A 211 9.59 -5.87 -10.53
N GLU A 212 8.83 -4.80 -10.51
CA GLU A 212 9.36 -3.47 -10.80
C GLU A 212 10.08 -2.83 -9.62
N TYR A 213 9.73 -3.25 -8.40
CA TYR A 213 10.32 -2.79 -7.13
C TYR A 213 9.85 -3.68 -5.97
N GLU A 214 10.33 -3.41 -4.75
CA GLU A 214 9.72 -3.93 -3.53
C GLU A 214 8.36 -3.27 -3.28
N GLY A 215 7.38 -4.00 -2.76
CA GLY A 215 6.04 -3.48 -2.45
C GLY A 215 5.99 -2.74 -1.12
N LEU A 216 6.78 -3.22 -0.15
CA LEU A 216 7.13 -2.53 1.10
C LEU A 216 8.65 -2.67 1.30
N PRO A 217 9.28 -1.82 2.13
CA PRO A 217 10.66 -2.05 2.53
C PRO A 217 10.80 -3.47 3.09
N MET A 218 11.69 -4.28 2.49
CA MET A 218 11.83 -5.69 2.87
C MET A 218 12.14 -5.84 4.36
N TYR A 219 11.27 -6.54 5.10
CA TYR A 219 11.52 -6.83 6.51
C TYR A 219 12.26 -8.16 6.65
N VAL A 220 13.45 -8.10 7.19
CA VAL A 220 14.17 -9.22 7.75
C VAL A 220 14.63 -8.77 9.13
N PHE A 221 13.88 -9.14 10.15
CA PHE A 221 14.13 -8.76 11.53
C PHE A 221 14.52 -10.00 12.33
N SER A 222 15.34 -9.82 13.36
CA SER A 222 15.73 -10.92 14.22
C SER A 222 15.71 -10.53 15.69
N GLU A 223 15.26 -11.44 16.56
CA GLU A 223 15.14 -11.24 18.02
C GLU A 223 14.42 -9.92 18.36
N LYS A 224 15.10 -9.00 19.05
CA LYS A 224 14.52 -7.76 19.56
C LYS A 224 13.80 -6.95 18.50
N SER A 225 14.31 -6.88 17.28
CA SER A 225 13.69 -6.10 16.21
C SER A 225 12.37 -6.71 15.71
N THR A 226 12.12 -7.99 15.95
CA THR A 226 10.84 -8.63 15.61
C THR A 226 9.67 -8.14 16.47
N SER A 227 9.94 -7.48 17.62
CA SER A 227 8.90 -6.87 18.46
C SER A 227 8.40 -5.51 17.91
N HIS A 228 9.02 -4.98 16.86
CA HIS A 228 8.63 -3.74 16.23
C HIS A 228 7.59 -4.00 15.14
N ALA A 229 6.42 -3.39 15.25
CA ALA A 229 5.40 -3.46 14.19
C ALA A 229 5.90 -2.83 12.89
N ILE A 230 6.66 -1.74 12.99
CA ILE A 230 7.34 -1.05 11.88
C ILE A 230 8.80 -0.88 12.25
N SER A 231 9.71 -1.29 11.37
CA SER A 231 11.16 -1.16 11.59
C SER A 231 11.93 -1.21 10.26
N ARG A 232 13.25 -1.22 10.36
CA ARG A 232 14.14 -1.46 9.23
C ARG A 232 15.15 -2.54 9.59
N PRO A 233 15.55 -3.38 8.62
CA PRO A 233 16.67 -4.30 8.78
C PRO A 233 17.96 -3.57 9.17
N SER A 234 18.81 -4.27 9.91
CA SER A 234 20.03 -3.71 10.48
C SER A 234 21.27 -4.55 10.14
N TYR A 235 22.42 -4.12 10.65
CA TYR A 235 23.69 -4.88 10.59
C TYR A 235 23.74 -6.03 11.60
N ARG A 236 22.63 -6.29 12.32
CA ARG A 236 22.61 -7.39 13.29
C ARG A 236 22.91 -8.70 12.60
N VAL A 237 23.83 -9.47 13.20
CA VAL A 237 24.16 -10.83 12.79
C VAL A 237 23.09 -11.76 13.37
N ILE A 238 22.52 -12.60 12.50
CA ILE A 238 21.54 -13.62 12.87
C ILE A 238 22.29 -14.79 13.50
N GLU A 239 21.81 -15.26 14.64
CA GLU A 239 22.45 -16.29 15.45
C GLU A 239 21.59 -17.55 15.55
N LYS A 240 22.20 -18.67 15.93
CA LYS A 240 21.46 -19.89 16.25
C LYS A 240 20.54 -19.67 17.44
N GLY A 241 19.28 -20.10 17.31
CA GLY A 241 18.23 -19.90 18.32
C GLY A 241 17.43 -18.63 18.14
N ASP A 242 17.80 -17.74 17.21
CA ASP A 242 17.01 -16.56 16.89
C ASP A 242 15.63 -16.91 16.30
N ILE A 243 14.65 -16.06 16.54
CA ILE A 243 13.48 -15.94 15.69
C ILE A 243 13.75 -14.87 14.63
N VAL A 244 13.54 -15.21 13.37
CA VAL A 244 13.68 -14.28 12.23
C VAL A 244 12.29 -14.04 11.64
N GLN A 245 11.85 -12.80 11.62
CA GLN A 245 10.63 -12.38 10.96
C GLN A 245 10.94 -11.95 9.53
N LEU A 246 10.29 -12.57 8.58
CA LEU A 246 10.29 -12.15 7.18
C LEU A 246 8.96 -11.45 6.88
N ASN A 247 9.03 -10.27 6.22
CA ASN A 247 7.92 -9.67 5.49
C ASN A 247 8.48 -9.24 4.15
N LEU A 248 8.16 -10.00 3.12
CA LEU A 248 8.73 -9.83 1.79
C LEU A 248 7.61 -9.53 0.79
N SER A 249 7.89 -8.60 -0.10
CA SER A 249 6.91 -8.06 -1.02
C SER A 249 7.49 -7.89 -2.42
N ALA A 250 6.65 -7.94 -3.43
CA ALA A 250 7.02 -7.65 -4.81
C ALA A 250 5.97 -6.77 -5.47
N LYS A 251 6.41 -5.68 -6.10
CA LYS A 251 5.53 -4.74 -6.80
C LYS A 251 5.37 -5.16 -8.26
N VAL A 252 4.12 -5.29 -8.70
CA VAL A 252 3.75 -5.60 -10.08
C VAL A 252 2.73 -4.58 -10.56
N ASP A 253 3.11 -3.77 -11.52
CA ASP A 253 2.32 -2.65 -12.07
C ASP A 253 1.67 -1.76 -10.99
N GLY A 254 2.44 -1.50 -9.92
CA GLY A 254 2.01 -0.71 -8.75
C GLY A 254 1.53 -1.55 -7.57
N TYR A 255 0.94 -2.72 -7.80
CA TYR A 255 0.33 -3.54 -6.75
C TYR A 255 1.38 -4.23 -5.90
N SER A 256 1.24 -4.12 -4.58
CA SER A 256 2.30 -4.31 -3.58
C SER A 256 1.90 -5.29 -2.46
N PRO A 257 1.57 -6.55 -2.76
CA PRO A 257 1.25 -7.54 -1.73
C PRO A 257 2.48 -7.99 -0.94
N ALA A 258 2.30 -8.49 0.28
CA ALA A 258 3.36 -8.99 1.14
C ALA A 258 3.06 -10.38 1.73
N ILE A 259 4.11 -11.13 2.03
CA ILE A 259 4.07 -12.40 2.77
C ILE A 259 4.87 -12.24 4.05
N GLY A 260 4.24 -12.44 5.20
CA GLY A 260 4.86 -12.36 6.51
C GLY A 260 4.85 -13.70 7.25
N LEU A 261 6.02 -14.16 7.68
CA LEU A 261 6.14 -15.37 8.50
C LEU A 261 7.40 -15.37 9.38
N PRO A 262 7.34 -16.00 10.58
CA PRO A 262 8.51 -16.22 11.42
C PRO A 262 9.24 -17.49 11.00
N VAL A 263 10.60 -17.45 11.08
CA VAL A 263 11.50 -18.57 10.86
C VAL A 263 12.37 -18.79 12.10
N GLY A 264 12.41 -19.99 12.63
CA GLY A 264 13.29 -20.38 13.73
C GLY A 264 14.69 -20.74 13.22
N MET A 265 15.71 -20.08 13.77
CA MET A 265 17.12 -20.42 13.56
C MET A 265 17.54 -21.61 14.45
N GLY A 266 16.93 -22.74 14.25
CA GLY A 266 16.89 -23.90 15.11
C GLY A 266 15.49 -24.09 15.69
N LYS A 267 15.36 -25.04 16.63
CA LYS A 267 14.09 -25.25 17.34
C LYS A 267 13.75 -24.04 18.21
N TYR A 268 12.50 -23.62 18.17
CA TYR A 268 12.02 -22.57 19.06
C TYR A 268 12.12 -23.00 20.54
N SER A 269 12.52 -22.06 21.38
CA SER A 269 12.34 -22.24 22.83
C SER A 269 10.83 -22.38 23.15
N PRO A 270 10.47 -22.99 24.28
CA PRO A 270 9.06 -23.11 24.68
C PRO A 270 8.32 -21.77 24.69
N GLU A 271 8.99 -20.69 25.11
CA GLU A 271 8.43 -19.32 25.13
C GLU A 271 8.18 -18.79 23.73
N LYS A 272 9.14 -18.94 22.80
CA LYS A 272 8.98 -18.52 21.41
C LYS A 272 7.88 -19.33 20.73
N LYS A 273 7.88 -20.64 20.93
CA LYS A 273 6.86 -21.53 20.35
C LYS A 273 5.46 -21.17 20.80
N ASP A 274 5.25 -20.91 22.08
CA ASP A 274 3.97 -20.52 22.65
C ASP A 274 3.40 -19.24 22.01
N LEU A 275 4.23 -18.22 21.77
CA LEU A 275 3.80 -17.00 21.12
C LEU A 275 3.58 -17.16 19.61
N VAL A 276 4.43 -17.97 18.94
CA VAL A 276 4.28 -18.31 17.51
C VAL A 276 2.97 -19.07 17.27
N ASP A 277 2.67 -20.07 18.09
CA ASP A 277 1.45 -20.88 17.99
C ASP A 277 0.20 -20.01 18.26
N PHE A 278 0.21 -19.20 19.33
CA PHE A 278 -0.89 -18.29 19.65
C PHE A 278 -1.18 -17.32 18.50
N CYS A 279 -0.13 -16.71 17.93
CA CYS A 279 -0.27 -15.77 16.82
C CYS A 279 -0.86 -16.47 15.57
N LEU A 280 -0.44 -17.70 15.27
CA LEU A 280 -0.99 -18.48 14.17
C LEU A 280 -2.47 -18.87 14.42
N GLU A 281 -2.84 -19.19 15.65
CA GLU A 281 -4.23 -19.46 16.02
C GLU A 281 -5.11 -18.23 15.85
N ALA A 282 -4.63 -17.04 16.27
CA ALA A 282 -5.32 -15.77 16.09
C ALA A 282 -5.49 -15.43 14.60
N HIS A 283 -4.45 -15.66 13.79
CA HIS A 283 -4.51 -15.52 12.33
C HIS A 283 -5.58 -16.42 11.71
N LYS A 284 -5.56 -17.71 12.02
CA LYS A 284 -6.55 -18.67 11.53
C LYS A 284 -7.96 -18.40 12.05
N TRP A 285 -8.08 -17.83 13.26
CA TRP A 285 -9.38 -17.37 13.78
C TRP A 285 -9.92 -16.25 12.90
N THR A 286 -9.11 -15.26 12.55
CA THR A 286 -9.50 -14.16 11.65
C THR A 286 -9.96 -14.68 10.29
N GLU A 287 -9.20 -15.55 9.66
CA GLU A 287 -9.56 -16.13 8.36
C GLU A 287 -10.96 -16.75 8.33
N LYS A 288 -11.34 -17.43 9.40
CA LYS A 288 -12.68 -18.07 9.51
C LYS A 288 -13.85 -17.08 9.55
N GLN A 289 -13.58 -15.80 9.83
CA GLN A 289 -14.60 -14.76 9.90
C GLN A 289 -14.82 -14.07 8.55
N LEU A 290 -13.87 -14.20 7.62
CA LEU A 290 -13.81 -13.41 6.39
C LEU A 290 -14.76 -13.95 5.31
N LYS A 291 -15.83 -13.19 5.03
CA LYS A 291 -16.75 -13.41 3.90
C LYS A 291 -17.56 -12.16 3.63
N ALA A 292 -18.15 -12.04 2.45
CA ALA A 292 -19.05 -10.94 2.11
C ALA A 292 -20.22 -10.81 3.10
N GLY A 293 -20.64 -9.58 3.37
CA GLY A 293 -21.76 -9.26 4.24
C GLY A 293 -21.45 -9.21 5.74
N VAL A 294 -20.23 -9.56 6.17
CA VAL A 294 -19.79 -9.41 7.56
C VAL A 294 -19.35 -7.97 7.83
N LEU A 295 -19.74 -7.42 8.97
CA LEU A 295 -19.32 -6.09 9.41
C LEU A 295 -17.85 -6.14 9.90
N ALA A 296 -17.00 -5.28 9.35
CA ALA A 296 -15.56 -5.28 9.64
C ALA A 296 -15.26 -5.07 11.14
N SER A 297 -16.01 -4.19 11.82
CA SER A 297 -15.82 -3.96 13.27
C SER A 297 -16.19 -5.17 14.12
N ASP A 298 -17.08 -6.05 13.68
CA ASP A 298 -17.42 -7.25 14.45
C ASP A 298 -16.24 -8.24 14.43
N ILE A 299 -15.56 -8.37 13.29
CA ILE A 299 -14.33 -9.17 13.19
C ILE A 299 -13.23 -8.57 14.10
N ALA A 300 -13.01 -7.26 14.01
CA ALA A 300 -11.98 -6.59 14.82
C ALA A 300 -12.26 -6.68 16.33
N LYS A 301 -13.52 -6.54 16.78
CA LYS A 301 -13.93 -6.75 18.18
C LYS A 301 -13.75 -8.19 18.62
N GLY A 302 -14.12 -9.14 17.76
CA GLY A 302 -13.91 -10.56 18.02
C GLY A 302 -12.44 -10.93 18.13
N PHE A 303 -11.57 -10.34 17.27
CA PHE A 303 -10.13 -10.51 17.32
C PHE A 303 -9.53 -9.98 18.63
N LEU A 304 -9.91 -8.77 19.03
CA LEU A 304 -9.49 -8.21 20.33
C LEU A 304 -9.93 -9.11 21.49
N LYS A 305 -11.19 -9.56 21.48
CA LYS A 305 -11.71 -10.49 22.48
C LYS A 305 -10.94 -11.82 22.49
N PHE A 306 -10.51 -12.33 21.33
CA PHE A 306 -9.68 -13.54 21.26
C PHE A 306 -8.38 -13.38 22.05
N PHE A 307 -7.71 -12.22 21.95
CA PHE A 307 -6.52 -11.91 22.76
C PHE A 307 -6.84 -11.85 24.27
N GLU A 308 -7.96 -11.22 24.64
CA GLU A 308 -8.40 -11.10 26.04
C GLU A 308 -8.72 -12.47 26.66
N ASP A 309 -9.49 -13.29 25.96
CA ASP A 309 -9.92 -14.63 26.44
C ASP A 309 -8.73 -15.59 26.61
N ASN A 310 -7.64 -15.39 25.85
CA ASN A 310 -6.40 -16.15 25.97
C ASN A 310 -5.35 -15.52 26.90
N GLY A 311 -5.70 -14.43 27.62
CA GLY A 311 -4.77 -13.73 28.52
C GLY A 311 -3.59 -13.05 27.83
N ARG A 312 -3.75 -12.68 26.54
CA ARG A 312 -2.71 -12.10 25.68
C ARG A 312 -2.97 -10.64 25.29
N ARG A 313 -3.86 -9.94 26.01
CA ARG A 313 -4.20 -8.53 25.73
C ARG A 313 -2.95 -7.63 25.62
N GLN A 314 -1.93 -7.89 26.43
CA GLN A 314 -0.65 -7.15 26.42
C GLN A 314 0.18 -7.36 25.13
N ASN A 315 -0.10 -8.40 24.35
CA ASN A 315 0.60 -8.68 23.09
C ASN A 315 -0.12 -8.07 21.87
N TYR A 316 -1.37 -7.56 22.07
CA TYR A 316 -2.17 -6.94 21.01
C TYR A 316 -1.65 -5.54 20.69
N VAL A 317 -1.52 -5.21 19.40
CA VAL A 317 -1.05 -3.91 18.92
C VAL A 317 -2.10 -3.22 18.04
N TYR A 318 -2.67 -3.91 17.05
CA TYR A 318 -3.65 -3.37 16.11
C TYR A 318 -4.62 -4.44 15.60
N GLY A 319 -5.57 -4.04 14.74
CA GLY A 319 -6.61 -4.92 14.20
C GLY A 319 -6.06 -6.01 13.25
N PRO A 320 -6.91 -6.96 12.87
CA PRO A 320 -6.49 -8.20 12.21
C PRO A 320 -6.16 -8.06 10.72
N CYS A 321 -6.63 -6.99 10.07
CA CYS A 321 -6.51 -6.84 8.62
C CYS A 321 -6.41 -5.37 8.21
N HIS A 322 -5.70 -5.12 7.12
CA HIS A 322 -5.77 -3.87 6.36
C HIS A 322 -5.95 -4.16 4.87
N GLY A 323 -6.50 -3.18 4.13
CA GLY A 323 -6.57 -3.27 2.68
C GLY A 323 -5.19 -3.37 2.05
N THR A 324 -5.10 -4.02 0.91
CA THR A 324 -3.87 -4.06 0.11
C THR A 324 -4.18 -3.78 -1.35
N GLY A 325 -3.26 -3.15 -2.05
CA GLY A 325 -3.41 -2.80 -3.46
C GLY A 325 -2.16 -2.15 -4.03
N ILE A 326 -2.28 -0.91 -4.52
CA ILE A 326 -1.14 -0.16 -5.08
C ILE A 326 -0.09 0.13 -4.01
N ILE A 327 -0.52 0.39 -2.78
CA ILE A 327 0.34 0.36 -1.60
C ILE A 327 0.01 -0.88 -0.80
N GLU A 328 1.01 -1.42 -0.12
CA GLU A 328 0.87 -2.64 0.67
C GLU A 328 -0.15 -2.43 1.79
N VAL A 329 -0.09 -1.30 2.50
CA VAL A 329 -1.07 -0.87 3.49
C VAL A 329 -1.96 0.21 2.89
N GLU A 330 -3.20 -0.09 2.59
CA GLU A 330 -4.18 0.90 2.13
C GLU A 330 -5.54 0.74 2.83
N ALA A 331 -6.38 1.76 2.70
CA ALA A 331 -7.76 1.67 3.18
C ALA A 331 -8.57 0.60 2.38
N PRO A 332 -9.57 -0.05 3.02
CA PRO A 332 -10.00 0.20 4.40
C PRO A 332 -9.22 -0.62 5.44
N TRP A 333 -9.03 -0.06 6.63
CA TRP A 333 -8.57 -0.80 7.80
C TRP A 333 -9.72 -1.54 8.48
N MET A 334 -9.40 -2.66 9.13
CA MET A 334 -10.36 -3.42 9.91
C MET A 334 -10.11 -3.15 11.41
N GLU A 335 -10.89 -2.23 11.95
CA GLU A 335 -10.79 -1.73 13.32
C GLU A 335 -12.13 -1.88 14.07
N THR A 336 -12.11 -1.77 15.38
CA THR A 336 -13.32 -1.89 16.23
C THR A 336 -14.37 -0.80 15.95
N THR A 337 -13.98 0.26 15.23
CA THR A 337 -14.83 1.39 14.81
C THR A 337 -15.21 1.35 13.33
N SER A 338 -14.75 0.35 12.57
CA SER A 338 -15.06 0.22 11.14
C SER A 338 -16.55 -0.02 10.91
N ASP A 339 -17.16 0.76 10.02
CA ASP A 339 -18.60 0.78 9.74
C ASP A 339 -18.98 0.23 8.36
N TYR A 340 -18.08 -0.50 7.71
CA TYR A 340 -18.32 -1.07 6.38
C TYR A 340 -18.52 -2.59 6.44
N LEU A 341 -19.31 -3.08 5.49
CA LEU A 341 -19.47 -4.52 5.23
C LEU A 341 -18.40 -5.00 4.25
N LEU A 342 -17.87 -6.20 4.49
CA LEU A 342 -17.01 -6.85 3.51
C LEU A 342 -17.79 -7.13 2.23
N GLN A 343 -17.16 -6.90 1.08
CA GLN A 343 -17.76 -7.11 -0.24
C GLN A 343 -16.84 -8.00 -1.09
N PRO A 344 -17.40 -8.74 -2.07
CA PRO A 344 -16.60 -9.49 -3.03
C PRO A 344 -15.58 -8.57 -3.75
N ASN A 345 -14.40 -9.13 -4.03
CA ASN A 345 -13.26 -8.42 -4.63
C ASN A 345 -12.59 -7.34 -3.75
N MET A 346 -12.98 -7.18 -2.49
CA MET A 346 -12.08 -6.52 -1.52
C MET A 346 -10.86 -7.40 -1.30
N THR A 347 -9.68 -6.77 -1.25
CA THR A 347 -8.41 -7.45 -0.96
C THR A 347 -7.86 -6.96 0.37
N PHE A 348 -7.45 -7.90 1.20
CA PHE A 348 -6.87 -7.63 2.51
C PHE A 348 -5.57 -8.41 2.71
N GLN A 349 -4.65 -7.80 3.46
CA GLN A 349 -3.66 -8.56 4.22
C GLN A 349 -4.30 -8.97 5.54
N VAL A 350 -4.36 -10.27 5.80
CA VAL A 350 -4.61 -10.78 7.15
C VAL A 350 -3.27 -10.68 7.86
N ASP A 351 -3.08 -9.58 8.58
CA ASP A 351 -1.83 -9.21 9.25
C ASP A 351 -1.98 -9.35 10.76
N THR A 352 -1.65 -10.52 11.27
CA THR A 352 -1.69 -10.80 12.70
C THR A 352 -0.32 -10.59 13.31
N PHE A 353 -0.14 -9.48 14.01
CA PHE A 353 1.08 -9.13 14.71
C PHE A 353 0.92 -9.25 16.23
N VAL A 354 1.93 -9.82 16.87
CA VAL A 354 2.04 -9.89 18.34
C VAL A 354 3.38 -9.31 18.78
N SER A 355 3.35 -8.40 19.76
CA SER A 355 4.55 -7.83 20.36
C SER A 355 4.79 -8.42 21.74
N GLY A 356 6.02 -8.76 22.03
CA GLY A 356 6.51 -9.18 23.35
C GLY A 356 7.67 -8.29 23.83
N PRO A 357 8.13 -8.48 25.07
CA PRO A 357 9.18 -7.63 25.64
C PRO A 357 10.57 -7.84 25.02
N THR A 358 10.86 -9.04 24.54
CA THR A 358 12.17 -9.45 23.98
C THR A 358 12.12 -9.77 22.51
N PHE A 359 11.00 -10.27 22.01
CA PHE A 359 10.72 -10.58 20.61
C PHE A 359 9.22 -10.43 20.34
N GLY A 360 8.85 -10.40 19.09
CA GLY A 360 7.49 -10.45 18.58
C GLY A 360 7.46 -11.26 17.29
N LEU A 361 6.35 -11.31 16.60
CA LEU A 361 6.25 -11.94 15.29
C LEU A 361 4.96 -11.52 14.58
N ARG A 362 4.90 -11.88 13.32
CA ARG A 362 3.77 -11.62 12.42
C ARG A 362 3.52 -12.84 11.55
N TRP A 363 2.22 -13.18 11.40
CA TRP A 363 1.74 -14.01 10.31
C TRP A 363 0.93 -13.13 9.38
N GLU A 364 1.32 -13.07 8.12
CA GLU A 364 0.67 -12.21 7.15
C GLU A 364 0.51 -12.89 5.80
N LYS A 365 -0.70 -12.84 5.26
CA LYS A 365 -0.99 -13.27 3.91
C LYS A 365 -2.15 -12.51 3.29
N GLY A 366 -2.11 -12.37 1.96
CA GLY A 366 -3.15 -11.69 1.22
C GLY A 366 -4.30 -12.58 0.80
N ILE A 367 -5.50 -12.01 0.87
CA ILE A 367 -6.74 -12.67 0.49
C ILE A 367 -7.60 -11.77 -0.41
N VAL A 368 -8.51 -12.41 -1.14
CA VAL A 368 -9.61 -11.75 -1.86
C VAL A 368 -10.93 -12.24 -1.26
N ILE A 369 -11.79 -11.31 -0.84
CA ILE A 369 -13.12 -11.67 -0.33
C ILE A 369 -13.98 -12.21 -1.47
N THR A 370 -14.71 -13.29 -1.21
CA THR A 370 -15.72 -13.89 -2.09
C THR A 370 -17.10 -13.88 -1.43
N GLU A 371 -18.13 -14.26 -2.17
CA GLU A 371 -19.51 -14.36 -1.63
C GLU A 371 -19.60 -15.24 -0.38
N ASN A 372 -18.88 -16.35 -0.35
CA ASN A 372 -19.03 -17.38 0.69
C ASN A 372 -17.80 -17.53 1.60
N GLY A 373 -16.77 -16.71 1.43
CA GLY A 373 -15.51 -16.80 2.16
C GLY A 373 -14.45 -15.92 1.55
N PHE A 374 -13.26 -16.46 1.36
CA PHE A 374 -12.14 -15.78 0.69
C PHE A 374 -11.34 -16.76 -0.17
N GLU A 375 -10.58 -16.20 -1.11
CA GLU A 375 -9.51 -16.91 -1.84
C GLU A 375 -8.16 -16.42 -1.33
N SER A 376 -7.25 -17.34 -1.03
CA SER A 376 -5.86 -17.00 -0.71
C SER A 376 -5.09 -16.65 -1.98
N ASN A 377 -4.28 -15.63 -1.92
CA ASN A 377 -3.41 -15.19 -3.02
C ASN A 377 -1.99 -15.80 -2.94
N CYS A 378 -1.66 -16.50 -1.88
CA CYS A 378 -0.38 -17.15 -1.66
C CYS A 378 -0.57 -18.53 -1.03
N ASP A 379 0.51 -19.29 -0.92
CA ASP A 379 0.53 -20.59 -0.26
C ASP A 379 0.12 -20.49 1.22
N GLU A 380 -0.27 -21.64 1.79
CA GLU A 380 -0.54 -21.71 3.23
C GLU A 380 0.72 -21.40 4.03
N LEU A 381 0.60 -20.52 5.02
CA LEU A 381 1.70 -20.17 5.91
C LEU A 381 2.11 -21.39 6.75
N LYS A 382 3.40 -21.70 6.73
CA LYS A 382 3.96 -22.90 7.37
C LYS A 382 4.90 -22.51 8.49
N TYR A 383 4.83 -23.28 9.53
CA TYR A 383 5.81 -23.28 10.62
C TYR A 383 7.17 -23.76 10.12
N ILE A 384 8.20 -22.97 10.33
CA ILE A 384 9.56 -23.25 9.83
C ILE A 384 10.56 -23.18 10.97
N GLU A 385 11.29 -24.27 11.16
CA GLU A 385 12.48 -24.36 12.01
C GLU A 385 13.63 -24.91 11.16
N LEU A 386 14.71 -24.17 11.07
CA LEU A 386 15.88 -24.58 10.30
C LEU A 386 16.84 -25.40 11.18
N ASP A 387 17.39 -26.45 10.61
CA ASP A 387 18.36 -27.30 11.31
C ASP A 387 19.79 -26.79 11.08
N PHE A 388 20.53 -26.49 12.18
CA PHE A 388 21.93 -26.07 12.18
C PHE A 388 22.78 -26.78 13.23
#